data_10808fc8225e42a333b51797e5b448fa
#
_entry.id   10808fc8225e42a333b51797e5b448fa
#
_cell.length_a   1.000
_cell.length_b   1.000
_cell.length_c   1.000
_cell.angle_alpha   90.00
_cell.angle_beta   90.00
_cell.angle_gamma   90.00
#
_symmetry.space_group_name_H-M   'P 1'
#
loop_
_entity.id
_entity.type
_entity.pdbx_description
1 polymer ?
#
loop_
_entity_poly.entity_id
_entity_poly.type
_entity_poly.pdbx_seq_one_letter_code
_entity_poly.pdbx_strand_id
1 'polypeptide(L)'
;ADHANVQPHSGAPANEAVYSAWCEPGDTILAMDLSHGGHLTHGSPVTRSARLYNFIRYKMKDSSTGEIDYDELRQLALEHKPKIILAGFSAYPRELDYDKFAEIGREVGALLMADMSHIAGLIAGGVAKNPLDHGFHVMTTTTHKTLRGPRGGLILSMGVVGNPLKKPEKTIENIPTLIDRAVFPGMQGGPHMHVIA
;
A
#
# COMPACT_ATOMS: atom_id res chain seq x y z
N ALA A 1 -7.16 10.84 -6.48
CA ALA A 1 -7.25 9.47 -7.01
C ALA A 1 -8.18 9.46 -8.22
N ASP A 2 -7.87 8.63 -9.18
CA ASP A 2 -8.70 8.45 -10.40
C ASP A 2 -9.75 7.36 -10.20
N HIS A 3 -9.46 6.40 -9.30
CA HIS A 3 -10.35 5.28 -8.99
C HIS A 3 -10.36 4.95 -7.49
N ALA A 4 -11.51 4.42 -7.03
CA ALA A 4 -11.72 3.96 -5.67
C ALA A 4 -12.40 2.58 -5.67
N ASN A 5 -11.81 1.61 -4.96
CA ASN A 5 -12.43 0.32 -4.68
C ASN A 5 -12.78 0.23 -3.19
N VAL A 6 -14.07 0.13 -2.89
CA VAL A 6 -14.64 0.08 -1.52
C VAL A 6 -15.02 -1.33 -1.07
N GLN A 7 -14.69 -2.35 -1.86
CA GLN A 7 -15.13 -3.72 -1.62
C GLN A 7 -14.29 -4.51 -0.60
N PRO A 8 -13.01 -4.17 -0.30
CA PRO A 8 -12.24 -4.93 0.68
C PRO A 8 -12.92 -4.93 2.05
N HIS A 9 -12.96 -6.10 2.71
CA HIS A 9 -13.62 -6.26 4.01
C HIS A 9 -12.88 -5.57 5.16
N SER A 10 -11.60 -5.25 4.97
CA SER A 10 -10.75 -4.49 5.90
C SER A 10 -9.42 -4.08 5.24
N GLY A 11 -8.53 -3.43 5.99
CA GLY A 11 -7.22 -2.99 5.48
C GLY A 11 -6.30 -4.14 5.08
N ALA A 12 -6.28 -5.26 5.82
CA ALA A 12 -5.44 -6.40 5.46
C ALA A 12 -5.83 -7.00 4.09
N PRO A 13 -7.10 -7.33 3.79
CA PRO A 13 -7.52 -7.69 2.43
C PRO A 13 -7.21 -6.63 1.38
N ALA A 14 -7.30 -5.33 1.71
CA ALA A 14 -6.93 -4.27 0.78
C ALA A 14 -5.45 -4.34 0.38
N ASN A 15 -4.55 -4.51 1.35
CA ASN A 15 -3.12 -4.67 1.09
C ASN A 15 -2.83 -5.94 0.27
N GLU A 16 -3.40 -7.07 0.66
CA GLU A 16 -3.25 -8.34 -0.06
C GLU A 16 -3.74 -8.25 -1.51
N ALA A 17 -4.83 -7.50 -1.76
CA ALA A 17 -5.34 -7.29 -3.11
C ALA A 17 -4.34 -6.52 -3.98
N VAL A 18 -3.70 -5.47 -3.45
CA VAL A 18 -2.67 -4.72 -4.19
C VAL A 18 -1.45 -5.62 -4.46
N TYR A 19 -1.01 -6.40 -3.48
CA TYR A 19 0.12 -7.32 -3.68
C TYR A 19 -0.20 -8.34 -4.77
N SER A 20 -1.35 -9.00 -4.72
CA SER A 20 -1.74 -10.01 -5.72
C SER A 20 -2.04 -9.44 -7.09
N ALA A 21 -2.45 -8.17 -7.18
CA ALA A 21 -2.62 -7.47 -8.45
C ALA A 21 -1.27 -7.22 -9.16
N TRP A 22 -0.23 -6.92 -8.39
CA TRP A 22 1.04 -6.44 -8.93
C TRP A 22 2.18 -7.46 -8.88
N CYS A 23 2.25 -8.28 -7.83
CA CYS A 23 3.33 -9.24 -7.60
C CYS A 23 2.93 -10.66 -7.99
N GLU A 24 3.93 -11.44 -8.39
CA GLU A 24 3.87 -12.90 -8.46
C GLU A 24 4.48 -13.50 -7.18
N PRO A 25 4.15 -14.76 -6.80
CA PRO A 25 4.80 -15.43 -5.69
C PRO A 25 6.32 -15.40 -5.81
N GLY A 26 7.00 -14.96 -4.75
CA GLY A 26 8.46 -14.79 -4.72
C GLY A 26 8.95 -13.39 -5.07
N ASP A 27 8.11 -12.52 -5.61
CA ASP A 27 8.48 -11.13 -5.88
C ASP A 27 8.82 -10.38 -4.58
N THR A 28 9.70 -9.41 -4.69
CA THR A 28 10.17 -8.62 -3.54
C THR A 28 9.30 -7.40 -3.30
N ILE A 29 8.98 -7.16 -2.03
CA ILE A 29 8.28 -5.97 -1.52
C ILE A 29 9.18 -5.34 -0.45
N LEU A 30 9.45 -4.04 -0.58
CA LEU A 30 10.21 -3.26 0.41
C LEU A 30 9.23 -2.50 1.29
N ALA A 31 9.23 -2.76 2.60
CA ALA A 31 8.25 -2.23 3.55
C ALA A 31 8.89 -1.90 4.91
N MET A 32 8.19 -1.11 5.74
CA MET A 32 8.66 -0.77 7.07
C MET A 32 8.66 -1.99 8.01
N ASP A 33 9.74 -2.14 8.77
CA ASP A 33 9.85 -3.17 9.82
C ASP A 33 8.75 -3.00 10.88
N LEU A 34 8.18 -4.13 11.32
CA LEU A 34 7.14 -4.13 12.36
C LEU A 34 7.61 -3.49 13.67
N SER A 35 8.86 -3.75 14.07
CA SER A 35 9.46 -3.20 15.30
C SER A 35 9.72 -1.69 15.23
N HIS A 36 9.70 -1.12 14.03
CA HIS A 36 9.86 0.31 13.77
C HIS A 36 8.54 1.02 13.42
N GLY A 37 7.42 0.33 13.59
CA GLY A 37 6.08 0.90 13.41
C GLY A 37 5.29 0.37 12.22
N GLY A 38 5.82 -0.56 11.44
CA GLY A 38 5.11 -1.19 10.33
C GLY A 38 3.86 -1.96 10.77
N HIS A 39 3.07 -2.40 9.80
CA HIS A 39 1.90 -3.24 10.05
C HIS A 39 2.23 -4.73 9.86
N LEU A 40 1.44 -5.63 10.45
CA LEU A 40 1.60 -7.08 10.28
C LEU A 40 1.63 -7.48 8.80
N THR A 41 0.74 -6.92 7.97
CA THR A 41 0.70 -7.20 6.52
C THR A 41 1.87 -6.59 5.73
N HIS A 42 2.77 -5.85 6.37
CA HIS A 42 4.00 -5.35 5.78
C HIS A 42 5.18 -6.35 5.90
N GLY A 43 4.86 -7.64 5.94
CA GLY A 43 5.84 -8.72 5.89
C GLY A 43 6.13 -9.41 7.22
N SER A 44 5.26 -9.29 8.23
CA SER A 44 5.41 -10.11 9.43
C SER A 44 5.33 -11.60 9.09
N PRO A 45 6.24 -12.46 9.60
CA PRO A 45 6.29 -13.88 9.27
C PRO A 45 5.01 -14.66 9.55
N VAL A 46 4.13 -14.12 10.40
CA VAL A 46 2.86 -14.77 10.75
C VAL A 46 1.76 -14.53 9.69
N THR A 47 2.00 -13.63 8.73
CA THR A 47 1.01 -13.32 7.70
C THR A 47 1.12 -14.22 6.48
N ARG A 48 0.01 -14.34 5.74
CA ARG A 48 -0.01 -15.07 4.48
C ARG A 48 0.90 -14.41 3.44
N SER A 49 0.89 -13.09 3.34
CA SER A 49 1.72 -12.34 2.40
C SER A 49 3.21 -12.64 2.55
N ALA A 50 3.70 -12.78 3.79
CA ALA A 50 5.10 -13.14 4.04
C ALA A 50 5.49 -14.57 3.61
N ARG A 51 4.50 -15.42 3.34
CA ARG A 51 4.73 -16.77 2.77
C ARG A 51 4.74 -16.78 1.26
N LEU A 52 4.16 -15.75 0.64
CA LEU A 52 4.02 -15.64 -0.82
C LEU A 52 5.09 -14.73 -1.40
N TYR A 53 5.46 -13.66 -0.71
CA TYR A 53 6.35 -12.61 -1.22
C TYR A 53 7.59 -12.48 -0.34
N ASN A 54 8.67 -12.02 -0.95
CA ASN A 54 9.93 -11.74 -0.25
C ASN A 54 9.89 -10.30 0.30
N PHE A 55 9.71 -10.15 1.62
CA PHE A 55 9.70 -8.83 2.26
C PHE A 55 11.10 -8.42 2.74
N ILE A 56 11.63 -7.35 2.16
CA ILE A 56 12.79 -6.61 2.66
C ILE A 56 12.27 -5.46 3.51
N ARG A 57 12.95 -5.17 4.63
CA ARG A 57 12.44 -4.23 5.63
C ARG A 57 13.38 -3.05 5.82
N TYR A 58 12.89 -1.83 5.57
CA TYR A 58 13.58 -0.62 5.95
C TYR A 58 13.23 -0.21 7.38
N LYS A 59 14.09 0.60 7.98
CA LYS A 59 14.04 0.95 9.40
C LYS A 59 14.20 2.44 9.63
N MET A 60 14.00 2.87 10.87
CA MET A 60 14.46 4.16 11.35
C MET A 60 15.99 4.14 11.47
N LYS A 61 16.63 5.24 11.11
CA LYS A 61 18.08 5.45 11.28
C LYS A 61 18.47 5.43 12.75
N ASP A 62 17.67 6.11 13.55
CA ASP A 62 17.86 6.21 14.99
C ASP A 62 16.48 6.24 15.67
N SER A 63 16.27 5.32 16.61
CA SER A 63 15.02 5.24 17.38
C SER A 63 14.79 6.46 18.28
N SER A 64 15.83 7.18 18.65
CA SER A 64 15.70 8.40 19.47
C SER A 64 15.14 9.59 18.68
N THR A 65 15.50 9.71 17.40
CA THR A 65 14.94 10.74 16.50
C THR A 65 13.68 10.27 15.80
N GLY A 66 13.55 8.97 15.57
CA GLY A 66 12.44 8.34 14.85
C GLY A 66 12.45 8.66 13.35
N GLU A 67 13.56 9.10 12.79
CA GLU A 67 13.68 9.39 11.36
C GLU A 67 13.91 8.12 10.54
N ILE A 68 13.24 8.00 9.39
CA ILE A 68 13.48 6.92 8.44
C ILE A 68 14.89 7.09 7.83
N ASP A 69 15.62 5.98 7.71
CA ASP A 69 16.86 5.94 6.96
C ASP A 69 16.57 5.82 5.45
N TYR A 70 16.42 6.98 4.80
CA TYR A 70 16.16 7.02 3.36
C TYR A 70 17.37 6.60 2.52
N ASP A 71 18.57 6.71 3.04
CA ASP A 71 19.80 6.25 2.36
C ASP A 71 19.85 4.73 2.37
N GLU A 72 19.57 4.09 3.52
CA GLU A 72 19.40 2.64 3.62
C GLU A 72 18.26 2.15 2.75
N LEU A 73 17.10 2.85 2.78
CA LEU A 73 15.94 2.50 1.95
C LEU A 73 16.30 2.48 0.46
N ARG A 74 17.03 3.49 0.00
CA ARG A 74 17.51 3.56 -1.40
C ARG A 74 18.49 2.44 -1.73
N GLN A 75 19.45 2.13 -0.84
CA GLN A 75 20.37 1.02 -1.03
C GLN A 75 19.65 -0.32 -1.14
N LEU A 76 18.71 -0.60 -0.22
CA LEU A 76 17.88 -1.81 -0.26
C LEU A 76 17.05 -1.89 -1.54
N ALA A 77 16.49 -0.76 -2.01
CA ALA A 77 15.72 -0.72 -3.25
C ALA A 77 16.61 -1.04 -4.48
N LEU A 78 17.81 -0.49 -4.54
CA LEU A 78 18.76 -0.74 -5.64
C LEU A 78 19.26 -2.18 -5.65
N GLU A 79 19.55 -2.75 -4.48
CA GLU A 79 20.04 -4.12 -4.31
C GLU A 79 18.97 -5.15 -4.65
N HIS A 80 17.77 -4.99 -4.08
CA HIS A 80 16.72 -6.00 -4.15
C HIS A 80 15.69 -5.77 -5.27
N LYS A 81 15.68 -4.61 -5.91
CA LYS A 81 14.78 -4.23 -7.02
C LYS A 81 13.32 -4.63 -6.76
N PRO A 82 12.70 -4.14 -5.68
CA PRO A 82 11.36 -4.54 -5.28
C PRO A 82 10.33 -4.19 -6.36
N LYS A 83 9.30 -5.02 -6.48
CA LYS A 83 8.13 -4.71 -7.32
C LYS A 83 7.24 -3.65 -6.69
N ILE A 84 7.21 -3.60 -5.35
CA ILE A 84 6.46 -2.61 -4.58
C ILE A 84 7.39 -1.99 -3.53
N ILE A 85 7.36 -0.67 -3.40
CA ILE A 85 7.84 0.05 -2.22
C ILE A 85 6.61 0.52 -1.46
N LEU A 86 6.47 0.03 -0.23
CA LEU A 86 5.32 0.28 0.63
C LEU A 86 5.70 1.29 1.72
N ALA A 87 5.10 2.47 1.64
CA ALA A 87 5.11 3.46 2.71
C ALA A 87 3.87 3.29 3.60
N GLY A 88 3.99 3.63 4.88
CA GLY A 88 2.87 3.54 5.82
C GLY A 88 3.20 2.72 7.06
N PHE A 89 2.35 2.84 8.05
CA PHE A 89 2.66 2.38 9.39
C PHE A 89 1.40 2.13 10.23
N SER A 90 1.60 1.42 11.35
CA SER A 90 0.62 1.32 12.44
C SER A 90 0.98 2.21 13.61
N ALA A 91 2.26 2.34 13.93
CA ALA A 91 2.74 2.95 15.17
C ALA A 91 4.00 3.80 14.95
N TYR A 92 4.05 4.54 13.85
CA TYR A 92 5.13 5.50 13.55
C TYR A 92 4.58 6.93 13.71
N PRO A 93 5.17 7.79 14.59
CA PRO A 93 4.54 9.04 14.99
C PRO A 93 4.95 10.26 14.15
N ARG A 94 5.77 10.08 13.12
CA ARG A 94 6.28 11.18 12.29
C ARG A 94 5.69 11.14 10.89
N GLU A 95 5.72 12.28 10.21
CA GLU A 95 5.36 12.37 8.81
C GLU A 95 6.44 11.70 7.94
N LEU A 96 6.00 10.97 6.90
CA LEU A 96 6.88 10.38 5.91
C LEU A 96 7.24 11.41 4.82
N ASP A 97 8.46 11.36 4.34
CA ASP A 97 8.89 12.12 3.15
C ASP A 97 8.50 11.35 1.88
N TYR A 98 7.28 11.59 1.40
CA TYR A 98 6.75 10.89 0.21
C TYR A 98 7.54 11.21 -1.05
N ASP A 99 8.15 12.40 -1.15
CA ASP A 99 8.94 12.79 -2.32
C ASP A 99 10.20 11.93 -2.43
N LYS A 100 10.87 11.62 -1.30
CA LYS A 100 12.00 10.68 -1.28
C LYS A 100 11.59 9.27 -1.66
N PHE A 101 10.45 8.78 -1.18
CA PHE A 101 9.91 7.49 -1.61
C PHE A 101 9.65 7.47 -3.12
N ALA A 102 9.07 8.56 -3.66
CA ALA A 102 8.77 8.67 -5.08
C ALA A 102 10.03 8.72 -5.95
N GLU A 103 11.06 9.41 -5.50
CA GLU A 103 12.37 9.43 -6.16
C GLU A 103 12.98 8.03 -6.25
N ILE A 104 13.07 7.33 -5.12
CA ILE A 104 13.61 5.97 -5.04
C ILE A 104 12.78 4.99 -5.87
N GLY A 105 11.45 5.09 -5.80
CA GLY A 105 10.56 4.22 -6.57
C GLY A 105 10.74 4.38 -8.08
N ARG A 106 10.90 5.62 -8.57
CA ARG A 106 11.20 5.89 -9.99
C ARG A 106 12.56 5.33 -10.41
N GLU A 107 13.58 5.43 -9.55
CA GLU A 107 14.93 4.94 -9.83
C GLU A 107 14.95 3.43 -10.09
N VAL A 108 14.13 2.66 -9.36
CA VAL A 108 14.11 1.20 -9.47
C VAL A 108 12.91 0.66 -10.27
N GLY A 109 11.99 1.53 -10.71
CA GLY A 109 10.79 1.13 -11.44
C GLY A 109 9.76 0.39 -10.59
N ALA A 110 9.70 0.67 -9.28
CA ALA A 110 8.76 0.04 -8.36
C ALA A 110 7.39 0.72 -8.36
N LEU A 111 6.33 -0.07 -8.13
CA LEU A 111 5.03 0.46 -7.76
C LEU A 111 5.13 1.10 -6.36
N LEU A 112 4.68 2.33 -6.25
CA LEU A 112 4.58 3.03 -4.97
C LEU A 112 3.19 2.83 -4.37
N MET A 113 3.15 2.22 -3.21
CA MET A 113 1.95 1.95 -2.43
C MET A 113 2.05 2.61 -1.06
N ALA A 114 0.95 3.20 -0.57
CA ALA A 114 0.89 3.79 0.76
C ALA A 114 -0.25 3.19 1.59
N ASP A 115 0.05 2.58 2.74
CA ASP A 115 -0.97 2.16 3.71
C ASP A 115 -1.18 3.28 4.74
N MET A 116 -2.29 4.00 4.58
CA MET A 116 -2.62 5.21 5.36
C MET A 116 -3.69 4.95 6.42
N SER A 117 -3.92 3.70 6.81
CA SER A 117 -5.01 3.29 7.69
C SER A 117 -5.10 4.08 8.99
N HIS A 118 -3.96 4.50 9.57
CA HIS A 118 -3.94 5.22 10.84
C HIS A 118 -4.08 6.73 10.70
N ILE A 119 -3.80 7.30 9.53
CA ILE A 119 -3.81 8.76 9.30
C ILE A 119 -4.76 9.21 8.18
N ALA A 120 -5.55 8.31 7.60
CA ALA A 120 -6.46 8.63 6.50
C ALA A 120 -7.45 9.74 6.83
N GLY A 121 -7.92 9.82 8.08
CA GLY A 121 -8.78 10.90 8.53
C GLY A 121 -8.08 12.26 8.58
N LEU A 122 -6.77 12.28 8.89
CA LEU A 122 -5.95 13.50 8.85
C LEU A 122 -5.72 13.97 7.41
N ILE A 123 -5.49 13.01 6.49
CA ILE A 123 -5.35 13.30 5.05
C ILE A 123 -6.67 13.88 4.51
N ALA A 124 -7.79 13.22 4.81
CA ALA A 124 -9.12 13.67 4.38
C ALA A 124 -9.48 15.07 4.96
N GLY A 125 -9.01 15.37 6.18
CA GLY A 125 -9.16 16.65 6.83
C GLY A 125 -8.17 17.73 6.35
N GLY A 126 -7.24 17.39 5.45
CA GLY A 126 -6.26 18.34 4.89
C GLY A 126 -5.14 18.74 5.86
N VAL A 127 -4.93 17.98 6.96
CA VAL A 127 -3.89 18.28 7.97
C VAL A 127 -2.67 17.38 7.85
N ALA A 128 -2.73 16.36 6.98
CA ALA A 128 -1.60 15.52 6.60
C ALA A 128 -1.50 15.43 5.07
N LYS A 129 -0.29 15.21 4.56
CA LYS A 129 -0.04 15.09 3.12
C LYS A 129 -0.70 13.86 2.54
N ASN A 130 -1.24 13.99 1.34
CA ASN A 130 -1.80 12.86 0.59
C ASN A 130 -0.71 12.24 -0.29
N PRO A 131 -0.33 10.96 -0.09
CA PRO A 131 0.72 10.30 -0.88
C PRO A 131 0.48 10.34 -2.39
N LEU A 132 -0.78 10.28 -2.84
CA LEU A 132 -1.11 10.31 -4.27
C LEU A 132 -0.69 11.62 -4.94
N ASP A 133 -0.63 12.73 -4.21
CA ASP A 133 -0.17 14.03 -4.71
C ASP A 133 1.36 14.11 -4.82
N HIS A 134 2.06 13.11 -4.26
CA HIS A 134 3.52 12.97 -4.27
C HIS A 134 4.02 11.81 -5.15
N GLY A 135 3.22 11.39 -6.13
CA GLY A 135 3.63 10.38 -7.11
C GLY A 135 3.43 8.92 -6.70
N PHE A 136 2.69 8.66 -5.62
CA PHE A 136 2.25 7.31 -5.30
C PHE A 136 1.15 6.85 -6.27
N HIS A 137 1.15 5.55 -6.56
CA HIS A 137 0.22 4.95 -7.51
C HIS A 137 -1.04 4.41 -6.83
N VAL A 138 -0.88 3.91 -5.59
CA VAL A 138 -1.95 3.26 -4.82
C VAL A 138 -1.88 3.69 -3.36
N MET A 139 -3.05 3.95 -2.78
CA MET A 139 -3.21 4.18 -1.35
C MET A 139 -4.26 3.21 -0.80
N THR A 140 -3.94 2.50 0.26
CA THR A 140 -4.88 1.67 1.00
C THR A 140 -5.20 2.29 2.36
N THR A 141 -6.42 2.05 2.84
CA THR A 141 -6.81 2.45 4.18
C THR A 141 -7.95 1.59 4.71
N THR A 142 -8.17 1.66 6.01
CA THR A 142 -9.39 1.19 6.66
C THR A 142 -10.37 2.34 6.81
N THR A 143 -11.66 2.03 6.82
CA THR A 143 -12.72 3.02 7.07
C THR A 143 -13.02 3.22 8.57
N HIS A 144 -12.63 2.28 9.42
CA HIS A 144 -13.00 2.18 10.83
C HIS A 144 -11.94 2.67 11.85
N LYS A 145 -10.91 3.39 11.38
CA LYS A 145 -9.89 4.02 12.25
C LYS A 145 -10.11 5.54 12.28
N THR A 146 -9.16 6.34 11.83
CA THR A 146 -9.29 7.80 11.85
C THR A 146 -10.39 8.34 10.94
N LEU A 147 -10.85 7.58 9.93
CA LEU A 147 -12.05 7.93 9.14
C LEU A 147 -13.36 7.75 9.92
N ARG A 148 -13.35 7.03 11.04
CA ARG A 148 -14.49 6.84 11.96
C ARG A 148 -15.74 6.24 11.32
N GLY A 149 -15.58 5.48 10.24
CA GLY A 149 -16.66 4.78 9.54
C GLY A 149 -16.90 3.36 10.03
N PRO A 150 -17.84 2.64 9.45
CA PRO A 150 -18.05 1.22 9.68
C PRO A 150 -16.84 0.41 9.21
N ARG A 151 -16.73 -0.86 9.67
CA ARG A 151 -15.58 -1.69 9.36
C ARG A 151 -15.51 -2.05 7.89
N GLY A 152 -14.48 -1.61 7.21
CA GLY A 152 -14.22 -1.87 5.80
C GLY A 152 -12.79 -1.50 5.41
N GLY A 153 -12.45 -1.75 4.16
CA GLY A 153 -11.22 -1.30 3.51
C GLY A 153 -11.53 -0.48 2.27
N LEU A 154 -10.60 0.40 1.94
CA LEU A 154 -10.68 1.29 0.78
C LEU A 154 -9.33 1.26 0.07
N ILE A 155 -9.37 1.12 -1.25
CA ILE A 155 -8.18 1.25 -2.10
C ILE A 155 -8.44 2.42 -3.06
N LEU A 156 -7.55 3.40 -3.03
CA LEU A 156 -7.52 4.52 -3.96
C LEU A 156 -6.34 4.34 -4.90
N SER A 157 -6.52 4.56 -6.19
CA SER A 157 -5.45 4.41 -7.16
C SER A 157 -5.46 5.49 -8.23
N MET A 158 -4.31 5.73 -8.80
CA MET A 158 -4.14 6.48 -10.02
C MET A 158 -4.28 5.53 -11.21
N GLY A 159 -4.65 6.04 -12.39
CA GLY A 159 -4.73 5.28 -13.61
C GLY A 159 -6.11 5.19 -14.23
N VAL A 160 -6.30 4.28 -15.17
CA VAL A 160 -7.53 4.18 -15.97
C VAL A 160 -8.24 2.86 -15.71
N VAL A 161 -9.54 2.96 -15.47
CA VAL A 161 -10.41 1.77 -15.37
C VAL A 161 -10.69 1.23 -16.76
N GLY A 162 -10.19 0.02 -17.03
CA GLY A 162 -10.41 -0.69 -18.27
C GLY A 162 -11.64 -1.62 -18.23
N ASN A 163 -11.77 -2.43 -19.26
CA ASN A 163 -12.83 -3.43 -19.32
C ASN A 163 -12.58 -4.56 -18.30
N PRO A 164 -13.44 -4.75 -17.28
CA PRO A 164 -13.24 -5.76 -16.25
C PRO A 164 -13.28 -7.20 -16.77
N LEU A 165 -13.88 -7.43 -17.95
CA LEU A 165 -13.97 -8.77 -18.56
C LEU A 165 -12.67 -9.18 -19.30
N LYS A 166 -11.80 -8.21 -19.62
CA LYS A 166 -10.51 -8.48 -20.26
C LYS A 166 -9.41 -8.39 -19.21
N LYS A 167 -8.45 -9.35 -19.24
CA LYS A 167 -7.24 -9.24 -18.41
C LYS A 167 -6.42 -8.06 -18.95
N PRO A 168 -6.21 -6.99 -18.15
CA PRO A 168 -5.40 -5.86 -18.59
C PRO A 168 -3.93 -6.23 -18.62
N GLU A 169 -3.14 -5.49 -19.40
CA GLU A 169 -1.70 -5.53 -19.28
C GLU A 169 -1.28 -5.04 -17.89
N LYS A 170 -0.20 -5.59 -17.36
CA LYS A 170 0.36 -5.24 -16.06
C LYS A 170 1.21 -3.97 -16.19
N THR A 171 0.52 -2.83 -16.31
CA THR A 171 1.11 -1.49 -16.37
C THR A 171 0.57 -0.61 -15.25
N ILE A 172 1.31 0.46 -14.92
CA ILE A 172 0.87 1.43 -13.90
C ILE A 172 -0.46 2.06 -14.28
N GLU A 173 -0.69 2.34 -15.56
CA GLU A 173 -1.95 2.91 -16.04
C GLU A 173 -3.16 2.00 -15.78
N ASN A 174 -2.98 0.68 -15.84
CA ASN A 174 -4.05 -0.31 -15.68
C ASN A 174 -4.25 -0.76 -14.22
N ILE A 175 -3.53 -0.17 -13.26
CA ILE A 175 -3.62 -0.54 -11.83
C ILE A 175 -5.05 -0.63 -11.31
N PRO A 176 -5.98 0.32 -11.59
CA PRO A 176 -7.35 0.22 -11.10
C PRO A 176 -8.02 -1.10 -11.49
N THR A 177 -7.93 -1.49 -12.77
CA THR A 177 -8.55 -2.72 -13.28
C THR A 177 -7.88 -3.97 -12.70
N LEU A 178 -6.55 -3.96 -12.52
CA LEU A 178 -5.81 -5.06 -11.89
C LEU A 178 -6.26 -5.25 -10.44
N ILE A 179 -6.40 -4.16 -9.68
CA ILE A 179 -6.86 -4.18 -8.28
C ILE A 179 -8.31 -4.68 -8.18
N ASP A 180 -9.23 -4.16 -9.01
CA ASP A 180 -10.63 -4.58 -8.99
C ASP A 180 -10.76 -6.08 -9.20
N ARG A 181 -10.01 -6.65 -10.16
CA ARG A 181 -9.96 -8.09 -10.40
C ARG A 181 -9.32 -8.87 -9.26
N ALA A 182 -8.31 -8.31 -8.61
CA ALA A 182 -7.65 -8.93 -7.46
C ALA A 182 -8.56 -8.96 -6.24
N VAL A 183 -9.35 -7.92 -6.01
CA VAL A 183 -10.35 -7.89 -4.95
C VAL A 183 -11.48 -8.88 -5.25
N PHE A 184 -12.14 -8.73 -6.41
CA PHE A 184 -13.24 -9.59 -6.83
C PHE A 184 -13.06 -9.99 -8.31
N PRO A 185 -13.08 -11.29 -8.61
CA PRO A 185 -13.26 -12.45 -7.71
C PRO A 185 -11.96 -13.03 -7.17
N GLY A 186 -10.81 -12.32 -7.33
CA GLY A 186 -9.49 -12.88 -7.05
C GLY A 186 -9.27 -13.27 -5.60
N MET A 187 -9.78 -12.49 -4.65
CA MET A 187 -9.52 -12.68 -3.23
C MET A 187 -10.78 -12.92 -2.41
N GLN A 188 -11.88 -12.27 -2.73
CA GLN A 188 -13.14 -12.36 -2.00
C GLN A 188 -14.34 -12.48 -2.95
N GLY A 189 -15.52 -12.85 -2.41
CA GLY A 189 -16.81 -12.71 -3.07
C GLY A 189 -17.30 -11.26 -3.02
N GLY A 190 -18.62 -11.06 -2.98
CA GLY A 190 -19.20 -9.72 -2.89
C GLY A 190 -18.83 -8.98 -1.60
N PRO A 191 -18.90 -7.65 -1.61
CA PRO A 191 -18.61 -6.84 -0.44
C PRO A 191 -19.75 -6.89 0.59
N HIS A 192 -19.48 -6.37 1.80
CA HIS A 192 -20.50 -6.15 2.83
C HIS A 192 -21.32 -4.89 2.50
N MET A 193 -22.40 -5.03 1.74
CA MET A 193 -23.20 -3.90 1.25
C MET A 193 -23.76 -3.03 2.38
N HIS A 194 -24.15 -3.64 3.51
CA HIS A 194 -24.60 -2.92 4.71
C HIS A 194 -23.51 -2.05 5.38
N VAL A 195 -22.24 -2.24 4.99
CA VAL A 195 -21.11 -1.41 5.44
C VAL A 195 -20.88 -0.26 4.46
N ILE A 196 -21.13 -0.48 3.18
CA ILE A 196 -20.87 0.50 2.12
C ILE A 196 -22.01 1.53 2.04
N ALA A 197 -23.25 1.11 2.28
CA ALA A 197 -24.42 1.98 2.32
C ALA A 197 -24.42 2.90 3.54
#